data_e37ee460cd9398d397b5c2d2914b905b
#
_entry.id   e37ee460cd9398d397b5c2d2914b905b
#
_cell.length_a   1.000
_cell.length_b   1.000
_cell.length_c   1.000
_cell.angle_alpha   90.00
_cell.angle_beta   90.00
_cell.angle_gamma   90.00
#
_symmetry.space_group_name_H-M   'P 1'
#
loop_
_entity.id
_entity.type
_entity.pdbx_description
1 polymer ?
#
loop_
_entity_poly.entity_id
_entity_poly.type
_entity_poly.pdbx_seq_one_letter_code
_entity_poly.pdbx_strand_id
1 'polypeptide(L)'
;MEKIVKDFLKNQNLKKDEFVELIRAYKDPEAVEALKTRAVELRKKYYGDQVFTRGLIEFTNYCKNDCYYCGIRKSNRNADRYRLTEEEILA
;
A
#
# COMPACT_ATOMS: atom_id res chain seq x y z
N MET A 1 -4.95 -9.18 25.83
CA MET A 1 -5.06 -9.10 24.32
C MET A 1 -6.40 -9.68 23.91
N GLU A 2 -7.12 -8.96 23.09
CA GLU A 2 -8.47 -9.33 22.68
C GLU A 2 -8.48 -10.62 21.85
N LYS A 3 -9.62 -11.35 21.92
CA LYS A 3 -9.80 -12.61 21.20
C LYS A 3 -9.60 -12.45 19.69
N ILE A 4 -10.11 -11.36 19.10
CA ILE A 4 -10.01 -11.10 17.65
C ILE A 4 -8.56 -11.05 17.17
N VAL A 5 -7.65 -10.49 17.96
CA VAL A 5 -6.22 -10.45 17.64
C VAL A 5 -5.62 -11.85 17.64
N LYS A 6 -5.95 -12.65 18.64
CA LYS A 6 -5.49 -14.04 18.74
C LYS A 6 -5.99 -14.89 17.57
N ASP A 7 -7.24 -14.71 17.20
CA ASP A 7 -7.87 -15.43 16.08
C ASP A 7 -7.23 -15.03 14.75
N PHE A 8 -6.98 -13.72 14.55
CA PHE A 8 -6.28 -13.23 13.34
C PHE A 8 -4.85 -13.74 13.23
N LEU A 9 -4.12 -13.81 14.32
CA LEU A 9 -2.74 -14.34 14.32
C LEU A 9 -2.68 -15.82 13.89
N LYS A 10 -3.75 -16.56 14.12
CA LYS A 10 -3.87 -17.97 13.71
C LYS A 10 -4.38 -18.11 12.28
N ASN A 11 -5.38 -17.35 11.93
CA ASN A 11 -6.06 -17.40 10.64
C ASN A 11 -6.31 -15.96 10.13
N GLN A 12 -5.51 -15.54 9.15
CA GLN A 12 -5.55 -14.18 8.60
C GLN A 12 -6.74 -13.91 7.66
N ASN A 13 -7.73 -14.77 7.68
CA ASN A 13 -8.95 -14.61 6.91
C ASN A 13 -10.10 -14.17 7.81
N LEU A 14 -10.43 -12.88 7.78
CA LEU A 14 -11.48 -12.27 8.58
C LEU A 14 -12.60 -11.74 7.70
N LYS A 15 -13.81 -11.72 8.26
CA LYS A 15 -14.95 -10.99 7.70
C LYS A 15 -14.79 -9.48 7.94
N LYS A 16 -15.60 -8.70 7.22
CA LYS A 16 -15.54 -7.23 7.32
C LYS A 16 -15.67 -6.71 8.76
N ASP A 17 -16.64 -7.22 9.49
CA ASP A 17 -16.89 -6.76 10.86
C ASP A 17 -15.75 -7.15 11.82
N GLU A 18 -15.16 -8.31 11.60
CA GLU A 18 -13.97 -8.78 12.34
C GLU A 18 -12.75 -7.90 12.04
N PHE A 19 -12.56 -7.42 10.80
CA PHE A 19 -11.51 -6.45 10.48
C PHE A 19 -11.72 -5.11 11.18
N VAL A 20 -12.96 -4.64 11.29
CA VAL A 20 -13.27 -3.41 12.02
C VAL A 20 -12.90 -3.56 13.51
N GLU A 21 -13.23 -4.70 14.11
CA GLU A 21 -12.86 -5.01 15.48
C GLU A 21 -11.34 -5.08 15.67
N LEU A 22 -10.64 -5.75 14.75
CA LEU A 22 -9.19 -5.84 14.75
C LEU A 22 -8.53 -4.45 14.66
N ILE A 23 -9.02 -3.59 13.79
CA ILE A 23 -8.50 -2.21 13.64
C ILE A 23 -8.70 -1.42 14.94
N ARG A 24 -9.82 -1.60 15.63
CA ARG A 24 -10.06 -0.95 16.93
C ARG A 24 -9.09 -1.39 18.02
N ALA A 25 -8.52 -2.58 17.89
CA ALA A 25 -7.51 -3.10 18.82
C ALA A 25 -6.15 -2.36 18.77
N TYR A 26 -5.96 -1.41 17.84
CA TYR A 26 -4.71 -0.63 17.75
C TYR A 26 -4.40 0.17 19.02
N LYS A 27 -5.40 0.40 19.87
CA LYS A 27 -5.24 1.10 21.15
C LYS A 27 -4.57 0.22 22.23
N ASP A 28 -4.54 -1.09 22.02
CA ASP A 28 -3.87 -2.03 22.91
C ASP A 28 -2.42 -2.23 22.46
N PRO A 29 -1.41 -1.77 23.24
CA PRO A 29 0.00 -1.91 22.88
C PRO A 29 0.44 -3.37 22.74
N GLU A 30 -0.12 -4.27 23.53
CA GLU A 30 0.18 -5.71 23.45
C GLU A 30 -0.29 -6.29 22.11
N ALA A 31 -1.49 -5.91 21.68
CA ALA A 31 -2.04 -6.32 20.38
C ALA A 31 -1.17 -5.80 19.21
N VAL A 32 -0.79 -4.53 19.24
CA VAL A 32 0.07 -3.91 18.22
C VAL A 32 1.42 -4.62 18.12
N GLU A 33 2.06 -4.91 19.24
CA GLU A 33 3.35 -5.60 19.25
C GLU A 33 3.24 -7.05 18.75
N ALA A 34 2.18 -7.76 19.11
CA ALA A 34 1.93 -9.11 18.60
C ALA A 34 1.72 -9.14 17.09
N LEU A 35 0.93 -8.21 16.55
CA LEU A 35 0.68 -8.07 15.11
C LEU A 35 1.96 -7.71 14.36
N LYS A 36 2.73 -6.78 14.88
CA LYS A 36 4.02 -6.36 14.32
C LYS A 36 5.03 -7.51 14.27
N THR A 37 5.16 -8.24 15.36
CA THR A 37 6.03 -9.42 15.43
C THR A 37 5.65 -10.44 14.36
N ARG A 38 4.36 -10.73 14.22
CA ARG A 38 3.88 -11.66 13.18
C ARG A 38 4.13 -11.17 11.78
N ALA A 39 3.95 -9.87 11.52
CA ALA A 39 4.23 -9.27 10.22
C ALA A 39 5.72 -9.40 9.85
N VAL A 40 6.61 -9.15 10.80
CA VAL A 40 8.07 -9.30 10.61
C VAL A 40 8.45 -10.76 10.33
N GLU A 41 7.88 -11.71 11.08
CA GLU A 41 8.10 -13.15 10.86
C GLU A 41 7.71 -13.57 9.43
N LEU A 42 6.51 -13.17 8.98
CA LEU A 42 6.03 -13.47 7.63
C LEU A 42 6.90 -12.83 6.56
N ARG A 43 7.30 -11.59 6.76
CA ARG A 43 8.19 -10.90 5.82
C ARG A 43 9.52 -11.64 5.70
N LYS A 44 10.14 -12.00 6.80
CA LYS A 44 11.41 -12.75 6.81
C LYS A 44 11.29 -14.12 6.16
N LYS A 45 10.15 -14.79 6.37
CA LYS A 45 9.88 -16.09 5.75
C LYS A 45 9.87 -16.03 4.24
N TYR A 46 9.29 -14.98 3.63
CA TYR A 46 9.11 -14.87 2.17
C TYR A 46 10.22 -14.08 1.48
N TYR A 47 10.82 -13.10 2.15
CA TYR A 47 11.77 -12.16 1.53
C TYR A 47 13.13 -12.09 2.25
N GLY A 48 13.30 -12.79 3.39
CA GLY A 48 14.51 -12.69 4.20
C GLY A 48 14.70 -11.27 4.74
N ASP A 49 15.94 -10.82 4.78
CA ASP A 49 16.31 -9.46 5.21
C ASP A 49 16.50 -8.49 4.03
N GLN A 50 16.08 -8.87 2.84
CA GLN A 50 16.22 -8.05 1.63
C GLN A 50 15.36 -6.80 1.72
N VAL A 51 15.92 -5.69 1.26
CA VAL A 51 15.21 -4.43 1.05
C VAL A 51 15.11 -4.19 -0.44
N PHE A 52 13.87 -4.05 -0.93
CA PHE A 52 13.61 -3.78 -2.33
C PHE A 52 13.58 -2.28 -2.59
N THR A 53 14.39 -1.82 -3.52
CA THR A 53 14.37 -0.44 -4.00
C THR A 53 13.81 -0.41 -5.41
N ARG A 54 13.00 0.62 -5.70
CA ARG A 54 12.41 0.82 -7.02
C ARG A 54 12.59 2.27 -7.43
N GLY A 55 12.94 2.46 -8.70
CA GLY A 55 12.90 3.77 -9.33
C GLY A 55 11.56 3.98 -10.03
N LEU A 56 11.08 5.20 -10.02
CA LEU A 56 9.89 5.61 -10.74
C LEU A 56 10.26 6.68 -11.77
N ILE A 57 9.88 6.45 -13.02
CA ILE A 57 10.03 7.44 -14.09
C ILE A 57 8.63 7.79 -14.60
N GLU A 58 8.19 9.00 -14.30
CA GLU A 58 6.93 9.54 -14.78
C GLU A 58 7.12 10.11 -16.19
N PHE A 59 7.14 9.25 -17.20
CA PHE A 59 7.52 9.61 -18.56
C PHE A 59 6.43 10.37 -19.33
N THR A 60 5.19 10.39 -18.83
CA THR A 60 4.09 11.14 -19.42
C THR A 60 2.97 11.37 -18.42
N ASN A 61 2.25 12.47 -18.57
CA ASN A 61 1.02 12.74 -17.82
C ASN A 61 -0.22 12.78 -18.73
N TYR A 62 -0.11 12.33 -19.98
CA TYR A 62 -1.29 12.10 -20.81
C TYR A 62 -2.05 10.89 -20.28
N CYS A 63 -3.33 11.07 -19.96
CA CYS A 63 -4.20 10.02 -19.46
C CYS A 63 -5.49 9.95 -20.25
N LYS A 64 -5.90 8.75 -20.62
CA LYS A 64 -7.18 8.49 -21.29
C LYS A 64 -8.38 8.40 -20.35
N ASN A 65 -8.13 8.22 -19.06
CA ASN A 65 -9.15 8.10 -18.02
C ASN A 65 -9.56 9.47 -17.50
N ASP A 66 -10.74 9.54 -16.93
CA ASP A 66 -11.31 10.78 -16.40
C ASP A 66 -11.77 10.62 -14.94
N CYS A 67 -10.87 10.14 -14.09
CA CYS A 67 -11.15 9.91 -12.66
C CYS A 67 -11.34 11.24 -11.93
N TYR A 68 -12.42 11.39 -11.19
CA TYR A 68 -12.80 12.66 -10.55
C TYR A 68 -11.75 13.23 -9.60
N TYR A 69 -11.01 12.37 -8.91
CA TYR A 69 -10.00 12.83 -7.94
C TYR A 69 -8.63 13.13 -8.56
N CYS A 70 -8.43 12.78 -9.82
CA CYS A 70 -7.10 12.83 -10.44
C CYS A 70 -6.84 14.14 -11.17
N GLY A 71 -5.76 14.85 -10.83
CA GLY A 71 -5.39 16.11 -11.45
C GLY A 71 -4.96 15.98 -12.92
N ILE A 72 -4.52 14.79 -13.35
CA ILE A 72 -4.15 14.55 -14.76
C ILE A 72 -5.26 13.87 -15.58
N ARG A 73 -6.48 13.84 -15.06
CA ARG A 73 -7.62 13.31 -15.81
C ARG A 73 -7.77 13.99 -17.17
N LYS A 74 -8.27 13.25 -18.15
CA LYS A 74 -8.38 13.68 -19.55
C LYS A 74 -9.06 15.04 -19.72
N SER A 75 -10.15 15.30 -18.98
CA SER A 75 -10.94 16.52 -19.11
C SER A 75 -10.33 17.75 -18.43
N ASN A 76 -9.26 17.61 -17.64
CA ASN A 76 -8.58 18.74 -17.01
C ASN A 76 -7.71 19.46 -18.04
N ARG A 77 -8.21 20.57 -18.58
CA ARG A 77 -7.51 21.41 -19.57
C ARG A 77 -6.46 22.33 -18.97
N ASN A 78 -6.41 22.45 -17.65
CA ASN A 78 -5.44 23.29 -16.94
C ASN A 78 -4.14 22.54 -16.60
N ALA A 79 -4.08 21.24 -16.86
CA ALA A 79 -2.87 20.45 -16.64
C ALA A 79 -1.90 20.63 -17.84
N ASP A 80 -0.68 21.04 -17.55
CA ASP A 80 0.40 21.04 -18.55
C ASP A 80 0.78 19.59 -18.87
N ARG A 81 0.64 19.21 -20.15
CA ARG A 81 0.91 17.85 -20.59
C ARG A 81 2.33 17.72 -21.13
N TYR A 82 2.96 16.59 -20.83
CA TYR A 82 4.28 16.27 -21.34
C TYR A 82 4.39 14.80 -21.72
N ARG A 83 5.35 14.51 -22.54
CA ARG A 83 5.78 13.14 -22.86
C ARG A 83 7.27 13.16 -23.10
N LEU A 84 8.02 12.45 -22.25
CA LEU A 84 9.47 12.35 -22.39
C LEU A 84 9.83 11.45 -23.56
N THR A 85 10.84 11.83 -24.30
CA THR A 85 11.46 11.00 -25.34
C THR A 85 12.38 9.95 -24.68
N GLU A 86 12.74 8.92 -25.44
CA GLU A 86 13.73 7.93 -24.99
C GLU A 86 15.06 8.59 -24.58
N GLU A 87 15.52 9.56 -25.38
CA GLU A 87 16.75 10.31 -25.11
C GLU A 87 16.66 11.07 -23.78
N GLU A 88 15.55 11.72 -23.49
CA GLU A 88 15.33 12.45 -22.25
C GLU A 88 15.31 11.50 -21.04
N ILE A 89 14.74 10.31 -21.19
CA ILE A 89 14.69 9.29 -20.12
C ILE A 89 16.07 8.74 -19.82
N LEU A 90 16.91 8.54 -20.84
CA LEU A 90 18.23 7.94 -20.74
C LEU A 90 19.33 8.97 -20.41
N ALA A 91 19.04 10.23 -20.47
CA ALA A 91 20.00 11.28 -20.09
C ALA A 91 20.20 11.31 -18.56
#